data_a93533b5a0dbf25b8fa1a5eebf99f23c
#
_entry.id   a93533b5a0dbf25b8fa1a5eebf99f23c
#
_cell.length_a   1.000
_cell.length_b   1.000
_cell.length_c   1.000
_cell.angle_alpha   90.00
_cell.angle_beta   90.00
_cell.angle_gamma   90.00
#
_symmetry.space_group_name_H-M   'P 1'
#
loop_
_entity.id
_entity.type
_entity.pdbx_description
1 polymer ?
#
loop_
_entity_poly.entity_id
_entity_poly.type
_entity_poly.pdbx_seq_one_letter_code
_entity_poly.pdbx_strand_id
1 'polypeptide(L)'
;MATGLPIYSPEWIFKSLVSDRFAGLVTQVLTGLATYGPPNVASGAATPITTVTVTGAVVGYPVWGTFSLDQQGLHLNAWVSAANIVSVNFLNLTGGAINLASGTLTAYVVVP
;
A
#
# COMPACT_ATOMS: atom_id res chain seq x y z
N MET A 1 -26.81 16.63 31.32
CA MET A 1 -26.28 16.74 31.18
C MET A 1 -25.79 16.98 30.80
N ALA A 2 -26.04 16.91 30.57
CA ALA A 2 -25.53 17.04 30.16
C ALA A 2 -24.73 17.09 30.35
N THR A 3 -25.15 16.61 30.78
CA THR A 3 -24.21 16.76 31.13
C THR A 3 -23.16 16.71 30.44
N GLY A 4 -22.60 16.38 30.28
CA GLY A 4 -21.42 16.37 29.59
C GLY A 4 -21.38 17.04 28.28
N LEU A 5 -22.49 17.34 27.77
CA LEU A 5 -22.59 17.88 26.42
C LEU A 5 -21.90 19.22 26.21
N PRO A 6 -22.01 20.16 27.12
CA PRO A 6 -21.37 21.45 26.91
C PRO A 6 -19.86 21.42 26.97
N ILE A 7 -19.30 20.33 27.44
CA ILE A 7 -17.83 20.23 27.50
C ILE A 7 -17.21 19.71 26.21
N TYR A 8 -18.01 19.24 25.27
CA TYR A 8 -17.47 18.75 24.03
C TYR A 8 -17.20 19.91 23.07
N SER A 9 -15.98 20.00 22.60
CA SER A 9 -15.63 20.97 21.57
C SER A 9 -16.11 20.48 20.21
N PRO A 10 -16.36 21.40 19.27
CA PRO A 10 -16.67 21.00 17.90
C PRO A 10 -15.57 20.14 17.26
N GLU A 11 -14.31 20.40 17.58
CA GLU A 11 -13.20 19.58 17.11
C GLU A 11 -13.31 18.14 17.55
N TRP A 12 -13.63 17.94 18.82
CA TRP A 12 -13.74 16.61 19.37
C TRP A 12 -14.88 15.84 18.70
N ILE A 13 -16.02 16.49 18.50
CA ILE A 13 -17.18 15.87 17.83
C ILE A 13 -16.81 15.49 16.41
N PHE A 14 -16.13 16.37 15.69
CA PHE A 14 -15.73 16.11 14.32
C PHE A 14 -14.80 14.90 14.22
N LYS A 15 -13.79 14.83 15.06
CA LYS A 15 -12.85 13.71 15.10
C LYS A 15 -13.56 12.39 15.38
N SER A 16 -14.51 12.41 16.30
CA SER A 16 -15.27 11.21 16.66
C SER A 16 -16.09 10.71 15.47
N LEU A 17 -16.79 11.60 14.78
CA LEU A 17 -17.60 11.24 13.62
C LEU A 17 -16.75 10.70 12.48
N VAL A 18 -15.63 11.33 12.19
CA VAL A 18 -14.73 10.89 11.12
C VAL A 18 -14.16 9.52 11.45
N SER A 19 -13.73 9.33 12.69
CA SER A 19 -13.19 8.05 13.13
C SER A 19 -14.21 6.93 13.01
N ASP A 20 -15.44 7.17 13.43
CA ASP A 20 -16.50 6.17 13.37
C ASP A 20 -16.83 5.79 11.92
N ARG A 21 -16.90 6.77 11.03
CA ARG A 21 -17.17 6.50 9.63
C ARG A 21 -16.04 5.74 8.96
N PHE A 22 -14.81 6.10 9.27
CA PHE A 22 -13.67 5.42 8.72
C PHE A 22 -13.61 3.96 9.21
N ALA A 23 -13.86 3.73 10.48
CA ALA A 23 -13.90 2.40 11.05
C ALA A 23 -15.01 1.53 10.43
N GLY A 24 -16.07 2.14 9.90
CA GLY A 24 -17.11 1.41 9.17
C GLY A 24 -16.71 1.01 7.76
N LEU A 25 -15.67 1.64 7.20
CA LEU A 25 -15.20 1.36 5.85
C LEU A 25 -14.07 0.34 5.81
N VAL A 26 -13.17 0.39 6.79
CA VAL A 26 -12.04 -0.54 6.88
C VAL A 26 -11.93 -1.05 8.30
N THR A 27 -11.54 -2.31 8.43
CA THR A 27 -11.30 -2.91 9.74
C THR A 27 -9.89 -2.64 10.19
N GLN A 28 -8.93 -2.71 9.26
CA GLN A 28 -7.53 -2.68 9.61
C GLN A 28 -6.69 -2.51 8.34
N VAL A 29 -5.48 -2.00 8.50
CA VAL A 29 -4.48 -1.97 7.43
C VAL A 29 -3.30 -2.83 7.86
N LEU A 30 -2.98 -3.81 7.04
CA LEU A 30 -1.83 -4.70 7.25
C LEU A 30 -0.64 -4.16 6.48
N THR A 31 0.55 -4.36 6.99
CA THR A 31 1.78 -3.84 6.36
C THR A 31 2.85 -4.91 6.30
N GLY A 32 3.56 -4.95 5.18
CA GLY A 32 4.74 -5.80 5.02
C GLY A 32 5.84 -5.05 4.30
N LEU A 33 7.08 -5.42 4.57
CA LEU A 33 8.27 -4.78 4.02
C LEU A 33 9.17 -5.84 3.39
N ALA A 34 9.85 -5.47 2.29
CA ALA A 34 10.87 -6.32 1.69
C ALA A 34 11.93 -5.47 1.02
N THR A 35 13.18 -5.86 1.15
CA THR A 35 14.27 -5.25 0.39
C THR A 35 14.20 -5.77 -1.04
N TYR A 36 14.33 -4.87 -2.02
CA TYR A 36 14.25 -5.23 -3.41
C TYR A 36 15.23 -4.43 -4.26
N GLY A 37 15.99 -5.13 -5.08
CA GLY A 37 16.85 -4.53 -6.09
C GLY A 37 16.28 -4.84 -7.47
N PRO A 38 15.48 -3.92 -8.06
CA PRO A 38 14.88 -4.20 -9.36
C PRO A 38 15.95 -4.38 -10.43
N PRO A 39 15.78 -5.31 -11.36
CA PRO A 39 16.68 -5.39 -12.53
C PRO A 39 16.43 -4.21 -13.45
N ASN A 40 17.35 -4.00 -14.38
CA ASN A 40 17.15 -3.02 -15.45
C ASN A 40 15.88 -3.36 -16.22
N VAL A 41 15.01 -2.38 -16.41
CA VAL A 41 13.70 -2.59 -17.07
C VAL A 41 13.68 -1.86 -18.39
N ALA A 42 13.63 -2.60 -19.46
CA ALA A 42 13.52 -2.02 -20.80
C ALA A 42 12.17 -1.32 -20.98
N SER A 43 12.12 -0.35 -21.88
CA SER A 43 10.87 0.31 -22.23
C SER A 43 9.85 -0.72 -22.73
N GLY A 44 8.63 -0.64 -22.20
CA GLY A 44 7.55 -1.55 -22.52
C GLY A 44 7.60 -2.90 -21.82
N ALA A 45 8.60 -3.12 -20.96
CA ALA A 45 8.75 -4.38 -20.23
C ALA A 45 8.33 -4.23 -18.76
N ALA A 46 8.22 -5.35 -18.08
CA ALA A 46 7.96 -5.40 -16.64
C ALA A 46 9.05 -6.21 -15.96
N THR A 47 9.31 -5.91 -14.68
CA THR A 47 10.18 -6.75 -13.87
C THR A 47 9.53 -8.10 -13.61
N PRO A 48 10.30 -9.16 -13.33
CA PRO A 48 9.75 -10.38 -12.80
C PRO A 48 8.97 -10.09 -11.50
N ILE A 49 7.95 -10.89 -11.23
CA ILE A 49 7.16 -10.74 -10.03
C ILE A 49 8.02 -11.06 -8.82
N THR A 50 7.99 -10.16 -7.83
CA THR A 50 8.56 -10.41 -6.52
C THR A 50 7.43 -10.43 -5.49
N THR A 51 7.70 -10.90 -4.28
CA THR A 51 6.69 -11.04 -3.25
C THR A 51 7.07 -10.33 -1.97
N VAL A 52 6.05 -9.87 -1.26
CA VAL A 52 6.17 -9.29 0.09
C VAL A 52 5.23 -10.07 0.99
N THR A 53 5.74 -10.55 2.12
CA THR A 53 4.89 -11.24 3.09
C THR A 53 4.10 -10.21 3.88
N VAL A 54 2.78 -10.34 3.87
CA VAL A 54 1.86 -9.50 4.66
C VAL A 54 0.92 -10.44 5.39
N THR A 55 1.21 -10.71 6.64
CA THR A 55 0.43 -11.63 7.45
C THR A 55 -1.02 -11.18 7.57
N GLY A 56 -1.94 -12.06 7.25
CA GLY A 56 -3.38 -11.77 7.27
C GLY A 56 -3.96 -11.35 5.93
N ALA A 57 -3.15 -11.15 4.91
CA ALA A 57 -3.64 -10.78 3.59
C ALA A 57 -4.43 -11.93 2.95
N VAL A 58 -5.51 -11.58 2.28
CA VAL A 58 -6.40 -12.53 1.59
C VAL A 58 -6.61 -12.04 0.17
N VAL A 59 -6.64 -12.97 -0.77
CA VAL A 59 -6.90 -12.65 -2.18
C VAL A 59 -8.20 -11.85 -2.31
N GLY A 60 -8.14 -10.73 -3.03
CA GLY A 60 -9.27 -9.83 -3.20
C GLY A 60 -9.25 -8.61 -2.30
N TYR A 61 -8.41 -8.58 -1.28
CA TYR A 61 -8.26 -7.38 -0.47
C TYR A 61 -7.56 -6.26 -1.25
N PRO A 62 -7.97 -5.01 -1.10
CA PRO A 62 -7.28 -3.88 -1.72
C PRO A 62 -5.83 -3.78 -1.23
N VAL A 63 -4.94 -3.48 -2.16
CA VAL A 63 -3.50 -3.36 -1.86
C VAL A 63 -2.95 -2.15 -2.56
N TRP A 64 -2.02 -1.45 -1.91
CA TRP A 64 -1.12 -0.56 -2.63
C TRP A 64 0.29 -0.78 -2.13
N GLY A 65 1.25 -0.45 -2.98
CA GLY A 65 2.66 -0.59 -2.65
C GLY A 65 3.39 0.72 -2.81
N THR A 66 4.48 0.86 -2.10
CA THR A 66 5.40 1.97 -2.24
C THR A 66 6.83 1.47 -2.33
N PHE A 67 7.68 2.25 -2.97
CA PHE A 67 9.10 1.99 -3.03
C PHE A 67 9.83 3.15 -2.34
N SER A 68 10.90 2.86 -1.63
CA SER A 68 11.60 3.87 -0.82
C SER A 68 12.41 4.87 -1.64
N LEU A 69 12.61 4.62 -2.92
CA LEU A 69 13.34 5.49 -3.84
C LEU A 69 12.40 6.04 -4.91
N ASP A 70 12.87 7.08 -5.59
CA ASP A 70 12.14 7.58 -6.76
C ASP A 70 12.01 6.49 -7.81
N GLN A 71 10.81 6.21 -8.25
CA GLN A 71 10.53 5.18 -9.25
C GLN A 71 10.86 5.59 -10.68
N GLN A 72 11.22 6.85 -10.89
CA GLN A 72 11.62 7.39 -12.21
C GLN A 72 10.60 7.13 -13.32
N GLY A 73 9.33 7.08 -12.98
CA GLY A 73 8.25 6.85 -13.94
C GLY A 73 7.83 5.38 -14.08
N LEU A 74 8.46 4.46 -13.39
CA LEU A 74 7.98 3.08 -13.36
C LEU A 74 6.65 2.99 -12.61
N HIS A 75 5.76 2.14 -13.12
CA HIS A 75 4.50 1.81 -12.44
C HIS A 75 4.71 0.64 -11.51
N LEU A 76 4.37 0.83 -10.25
CA LEU A 76 4.40 -0.25 -9.27
C LEU A 76 3.01 -0.88 -9.20
N ASN A 77 2.93 -2.18 -9.51
CA ASN A 77 1.72 -2.97 -9.35
C ASN A 77 1.84 -3.86 -8.13
N ALA A 78 0.77 -3.98 -7.36
CA ALA A 78 0.73 -4.85 -6.19
C ALA A 78 -0.65 -5.47 -6.06
N TRP A 79 -0.71 -6.75 -5.73
CA TRP A 79 -1.96 -7.48 -5.50
C TRP A 79 -1.72 -8.63 -4.54
N VAL A 80 -2.76 -9.05 -3.84
CA VAL A 80 -2.66 -10.25 -2.99
C VAL A 80 -2.82 -11.46 -3.91
N SER A 81 -1.77 -12.24 -4.04
CA SER A 81 -1.75 -13.40 -4.93
C SER A 81 -2.04 -14.72 -4.23
N ALA A 82 -1.86 -14.76 -2.92
CA ALA A 82 -2.16 -15.92 -2.08
C ALA A 82 -2.30 -15.46 -0.63
N ALA A 83 -2.73 -16.33 0.26
CA ALA A 83 -2.81 -16.02 1.68
C ALA A 83 -1.45 -15.53 2.19
N ASN A 84 -1.42 -14.38 2.85
CA ASN A 84 -0.22 -13.74 3.41
C ASN A 84 0.81 -13.27 2.38
N ILE A 85 0.50 -13.29 1.08
CA ILE A 85 1.47 -12.97 0.03
C ILE A 85 0.94 -11.86 -0.86
N VAL A 86 1.70 -10.78 -0.96
CA VAL A 86 1.47 -9.72 -1.92
C VAL A 86 2.50 -9.86 -3.03
N SER A 87 2.05 -9.93 -4.26
CA SER A 87 2.91 -9.94 -5.43
C SER A 87 3.08 -8.53 -5.96
N VAL A 88 4.28 -8.20 -6.39
CA VAL A 88 4.66 -6.85 -6.84
C VAL A 88 5.49 -6.96 -8.11
N ASN A 89 5.27 -6.05 -9.04
CA ASN A 89 6.20 -5.82 -10.15
C ASN A 89 6.20 -4.35 -10.55
N PHE A 90 7.21 -3.96 -11.32
CA PHE A 90 7.28 -2.64 -11.94
C PHE A 90 7.07 -2.78 -13.43
N LEU A 91 6.30 -1.86 -14.00
CA LEU A 91 6.07 -1.78 -15.45
C LEU A 91 6.68 -0.48 -15.97
N ASN A 92 7.45 -0.58 -17.06
CA ASN A 92 8.09 0.58 -17.66
C ASN A 92 7.35 1.04 -18.92
N LEU A 93 6.68 2.18 -18.81
CA LEU A 93 6.01 2.84 -19.94
C LEU A 93 6.71 4.14 -20.34
N THR A 94 7.98 4.36 -19.96
CA THR A 94 8.67 5.66 -20.13
C THR A 94 9.35 5.72 -21.47
N GLY A 95 9.49 4.97 -22.31
CA GLY A 95 10.21 5.10 -23.57
C GLY A 95 11.72 4.89 -23.51
N GLY A 96 12.27 4.63 -22.33
CA GLY A 96 13.69 4.34 -22.13
C GLY A 96 13.88 3.33 -21.02
N ALA A 97 15.02 2.63 -21.03
CA ALA A 97 15.34 1.68 -19.96
C ALA A 97 15.57 2.40 -18.63
N ILE A 98 15.13 1.79 -17.54
CA ILE A 98 15.30 2.34 -16.20
C ILE A 98 15.94 1.29 -15.30
N ASN A 99 16.93 1.71 -14.55
CA ASN A 99 17.66 0.85 -13.62
C ASN A 99 17.65 1.51 -12.23
N LEU A 100 16.77 1.04 -11.35
CA LEU A 100 16.68 1.56 -9.99
C LEU A 100 17.69 0.88 -9.09
N ALA A 101 18.18 1.63 -8.12
CA ALA A 101 18.98 1.05 -7.04
C ALA A 101 18.11 0.21 -6.12
N SER A 102 18.76 -0.56 -5.27
CA SER A 102 18.07 -1.36 -4.24
C SER A 102 17.38 -0.46 -3.23
N GLY A 103 16.16 -0.78 -2.88
CA GLY A 103 15.36 -0.03 -1.91
C GLY A 103 14.44 -0.96 -1.14
N THR A 104 13.46 -0.38 -0.47
CA THR A 104 12.48 -1.12 0.32
C THR A 104 11.11 -1.02 -0.33
N LEU A 105 10.50 -2.17 -0.59
CA LEU A 105 9.09 -2.26 -0.95
C LEU A 105 8.26 -2.31 0.32
N THR A 106 7.21 -1.51 0.38
CA THR A 106 6.22 -1.58 1.45
C THR A 106 4.88 -1.88 0.81
N ALA A 107 4.22 -2.92 1.30
CA ALA A 107 2.88 -3.27 0.85
C ALA A 107 1.88 -2.99 1.96
N TYR A 108 0.78 -2.34 1.61
CA TYR A 108 -0.33 -2.05 2.51
C TYR A 108 -1.55 -2.80 2.01
N VAL A 109 -2.15 -3.61 2.87
CA VAL A 109 -3.34 -4.39 2.55
C VAL A 109 -4.48 -3.90 3.43
N VAL A 110 -5.58 -3.52 2.79
CA VAL A 110 -6.77 -3.02 3.51
C VAL A 110 -7.69 -4.20 3.77
N VAL A 111 -7.99 -4.45 5.05
CA VAL A 111 -8.96 -5.47 5.44
C VAL A 111 -10.34 -4.83 5.46
N PRO A 112 -11.24 -5.26 4.56
CA PRO A 112 -12.58 -4.68 4.50
C PRO A 112 -13.48 -5.08 5.64
#